data_5dbda14149383da83a0f0026b60632bd
#
_entry.id   5dbda14149383da83a0f0026b60632bd
#
_cell.length_a   1.000
_cell.length_b   1.000
_cell.length_c   1.000
_cell.angle_alpha   90.00
_cell.angle_beta   90.00
_cell.angle_gamma   90.00
#
_symmetry.space_group_name_H-M   'P 1'
#
loop_
_entity.id
_entity.type
_entity.pdbx_description
1 polymer ?
#
loop_
_entity_poly.entity_id
_entity_poly.type
_entity_poly.pdbx_seq_one_letter_code
_entity_poly.pdbx_strand_id
1 'polypeptide(L)'
;MTHAAATSIATIPGAFQQFAHVAEQVGATTKRLEKAAILGDYFTSLSDDDLLYAARYFAGYAFPLRDQRTTNVGGAGLLAALAVITQIEPNDLKVQLVKLGDLGDVSAQVFPDRTPQPPLTLSDVAIALEQLANTKGSKRKVEWVITLLKKATRLESKYIIKLLSGDLRIGLKEGAVEDAIARLAGETVGRIQWVNMLTGDIGETALLARHQQLDQAKMRLFHPIRFMLASPAEDLEAIAKQMPNEFAVEDKFDGIRAQVHVAPAVEGEGKMHGAIVHHTRVALFSRTLDEITGSFPDLVEPLANVFGNSGEFILDGEIVPMQDGKILPFQELQKRLGRKTLPPELLAAVPIGFIAYDILYANGEVLIELPYRVRQAKLAQLPLDTTFIRRAVSQVFTDTAALDAEFTAARDRGNEGLMVKNLDSTYKPGRRGRDWLKVKRALATLDVVITAAEVGSGRRSKFLSDYTFAVRTSETDPTLLNVGKAYSGLTDAEIQELSDWCRAHTLQEFAHGKVRTVEPKIVLEVTFDRVQASKRHKGGYALRFPRILRIRTDKPVEEIDTIETVRQLAVGEPESE
;
A
#
# COMPACT_ATOMS: atom_id res chain seq x y z
N MET A 1 44.46 -6.12 36.66
CA MET A 1 43.30 -6.59 37.42
C MET A 1 42.52 -5.38 37.88
N THR A 2 41.46 -5.04 37.20
CA THR A 2 40.36 -4.22 37.74
C THR A 2 39.13 -4.53 36.86
N HIS A 3 38.33 -5.49 37.31
CA HIS A 3 37.00 -5.71 36.83
C HIS A 3 36.15 -4.48 37.18
N ALA A 4 35.81 -3.66 36.21
CA ALA A 4 34.72 -2.71 36.34
C ALA A 4 33.42 -3.51 36.48
N ALA A 5 32.81 -3.46 37.65
CA ALA A 5 31.49 -3.98 37.92
C ALA A 5 30.50 -3.30 36.98
N ALA A 6 29.97 -4.04 36.04
CA ALA A 6 28.79 -3.63 35.31
C ALA A 6 27.65 -3.51 36.31
N THR A 7 27.29 -2.30 36.68
CA THR A 7 26.14 -1.98 37.49
C THR A 7 24.92 -2.45 36.68
N SER A 8 24.27 -3.54 37.09
CA SER A 8 22.98 -3.96 36.52
C SER A 8 22.00 -2.83 36.79
N ILE A 9 21.67 -2.07 35.76
CA ILE A 9 20.50 -1.18 35.77
C ILE A 9 19.32 -2.12 36.01
N ALA A 10 18.76 -2.07 37.22
CA ALA A 10 17.48 -2.76 37.49
C ALA A 10 16.50 -2.26 36.44
N THR A 11 16.14 -3.13 35.51
CA THR A 11 15.19 -2.82 34.43
C THR A 11 13.83 -2.60 35.06
N ILE A 12 13.43 -1.34 35.17
CA ILE A 12 12.07 -0.98 35.59
C ILE A 12 11.16 -1.45 34.42
N PRO A 13 10.23 -2.39 34.67
CA PRO A 13 9.26 -2.78 33.64
C PRO A 13 8.56 -1.54 33.12
N GLY A 14 8.36 -1.44 31.79
CA GLY A 14 7.75 -0.27 31.15
C GLY A 14 8.68 0.93 30.91
N ALA A 15 9.95 0.88 31.29
CA ALA A 15 10.92 1.90 30.95
C ALA A 15 11.16 1.92 29.42
N PHE A 16 11.09 3.10 28.80
CA PHE A 16 11.32 3.24 27.36
C PHE A 16 12.76 2.87 26.95
N GLN A 17 13.70 2.99 27.87
CA GLN A 17 15.08 2.50 27.72
C GLN A 17 15.11 0.99 27.44
N GLN A 18 14.29 0.18 28.12
CA GLN A 18 14.20 -1.26 27.88
C GLN A 18 13.61 -1.55 26.49
N PHE A 19 12.55 -0.85 26.11
CA PHE A 19 11.99 -0.92 24.75
C PHE A 19 13.08 -0.65 23.70
N ALA A 20 13.88 0.40 23.90
CA ALA A 20 14.94 0.77 22.99
C ALA A 20 16.07 -0.30 22.91
N HIS A 21 16.44 -0.93 24.02
CA HIS A 21 17.38 -2.05 24.03
C HIS A 21 16.82 -3.28 23.30
N VAL A 22 15.57 -3.62 23.52
CA VAL A 22 14.91 -4.73 22.80
C VAL A 22 14.85 -4.44 21.30
N ALA A 23 14.60 -3.20 20.91
CA ALA A 23 14.63 -2.80 19.50
C ALA A 23 16.02 -2.96 18.87
N GLU A 24 17.11 -2.66 19.60
CA GLU A 24 18.48 -2.97 19.14
C GLU A 24 18.70 -4.48 18.97
N GLN A 25 18.28 -5.29 19.94
CA GLN A 25 18.40 -6.76 19.86
C GLN A 25 17.65 -7.33 18.65
N VAL A 26 16.41 -6.87 18.43
CA VAL A 26 15.61 -7.24 17.26
C VAL A 26 16.27 -6.79 15.96
N GLY A 27 16.86 -5.61 15.94
CA GLY A 27 17.59 -5.07 14.79
C GLY A 27 18.87 -5.83 14.46
N ALA A 28 19.51 -6.45 15.46
CA ALA A 28 20.77 -7.16 15.33
C ALA A 28 20.65 -8.55 14.65
N THR A 29 19.43 -9.12 14.57
CA THR A 29 19.20 -10.40 13.91
C THR A 29 18.35 -10.25 12.65
N THR A 30 18.59 -11.11 11.65
CA THR A 30 17.75 -11.21 10.44
C THR A 30 16.72 -12.34 10.52
N LYS A 31 16.82 -13.20 11.54
CA LYS A 31 15.97 -14.39 11.68
C LYS A 31 14.63 -14.05 12.31
N ARG A 32 13.54 -14.28 11.56
CA ARG A 32 12.17 -13.96 11.99
C ARG A 32 11.79 -14.61 13.33
N LEU A 33 12.09 -15.89 13.52
CA LEU A 33 11.76 -16.63 14.75
C LEU A 33 12.53 -16.12 15.98
N GLU A 34 13.78 -15.70 15.80
CA GLU A 34 14.58 -15.10 16.86
C GLU A 34 14.00 -13.74 17.27
N LYS A 35 13.61 -12.91 16.30
CA LYS A 35 12.90 -11.64 16.58
C LYS A 35 11.61 -11.87 17.37
N ALA A 36 10.81 -12.86 16.96
CA ALA A 36 9.57 -13.20 17.65
C ALA A 36 9.82 -13.72 19.08
N ALA A 37 10.91 -14.46 19.31
CA ALA A 37 11.29 -14.91 20.64
C ALA A 37 11.68 -13.74 21.55
N ILE A 38 12.57 -12.84 21.08
CA ILE A 38 12.99 -11.65 21.82
C ILE A 38 11.78 -10.78 22.21
N LEU A 39 10.87 -10.55 21.26
CA LEU A 39 9.66 -9.76 21.53
C LEU A 39 8.69 -10.49 22.48
N GLY A 40 8.50 -11.80 22.32
CA GLY A 40 7.61 -12.58 23.19
C GLY A 40 8.06 -12.57 24.66
N ASP A 41 9.36 -12.74 24.88
CA ASP A 41 9.95 -12.68 26.22
C ASP A 41 9.81 -11.25 26.82
N TYR A 42 10.02 -10.22 26.02
CA TYR A 42 9.80 -8.83 26.43
C TYR A 42 8.32 -8.58 26.76
N PHE A 43 7.39 -8.95 25.90
CA PHE A 43 5.95 -8.76 26.12
C PHE A 43 5.46 -9.43 27.39
N THR A 44 6.00 -10.60 27.74
CA THR A 44 5.67 -11.31 28.97
C THR A 44 6.01 -10.49 30.22
N SER A 45 7.06 -9.67 30.18
CA SER A 45 7.52 -8.87 31.31
C SER A 45 6.76 -7.57 31.56
N LEU A 46 5.90 -7.14 30.60
CA LEU A 46 5.22 -5.86 30.64
C LEU A 46 3.89 -5.89 31.40
N SER A 47 3.47 -4.74 31.95
CA SER A 47 2.09 -4.49 32.38
C SER A 47 1.15 -4.49 31.17
N ASP A 48 -0.16 -4.50 31.38
CA ASP A 48 -1.13 -4.45 30.30
C ASP A 48 -1.01 -3.16 29.47
N ASP A 49 -0.91 -2.01 30.13
CA ASP A 49 -0.77 -0.73 29.45
C ASP A 49 0.53 -0.67 28.63
N ASP A 50 1.64 -1.14 29.21
CA ASP A 50 2.93 -1.15 28.51
C ASP A 50 2.95 -2.14 27.35
N LEU A 51 2.30 -3.31 27.49
CA LEU A 51 2.15 -4.27 26.41
C LEU A 51 1.38 -3.69 25.22
N LEU A 52 0.28 -2.99 25.52
CA LEU A 52 -0.54 -2.34 24.50
C LEU A 52 0.30 -1.35 23.67
N TYR A 53 1.07 -0.51 24.33
CA TYR A 53 1.93 0.46 23.64
C TYR A 53 3.11 -0.21 22.92
N ALA A 54 3.80 -1.13 23.58
CA ALA A 54 4.97 -1.82 23.00
C ALA A 54 4.58 -2.59 21.73
N ALA A 55 3.46 -3.32 21.74
CA ALA A 55 2.98 -4.05 20.58
C ALA A 55 2.69 -3.12 19.38
N ARG A 56 2.03 -1.97 19.62
CA ARG A 56 1.79 -0.95 18.58
C ARG A 56 3.09 -0.39 18.04
N TYR A 57 4.03 0.01 18.91
CA TYR A 57 5.28 0.65 18.51
C TYR A 57 6.18 -0.29 17.71
N PHE A 58 6.31 -1.55 18.11
CA PHE A 58 7.06 -2.55 17.34
C PHE A 58 6.41 -2.87 15.99
N ALA A 59 5.10 -2.74 15.87
CA ALA A 59 4.40 -2.85 14.59
C ALA A 59 4.52 -1.58 13.71
N GLY A 60 5.10 -0.49 14.24
CA GLY A 60 5.27 0.78 13.54
C GLY A 60 4.10 1.77 13.70
N TYR A 61 3.20 1.53 14.66
CA TYR A 61 2.00 2.33 14.86
C TYR A 61 2.08 3.16 16.13
N ALA A 62 1.87 4.47 16.00
CA ALA A 62 1.70 5.36 17.16
C ALA A 62 0.31 5.22 17.79
N PHE A 63 -0.70 4.90 16.97
CA PHE A 63 -2.12 4.77 17.33
C PHE A 63 -2.71 3.52 16.69
N PRO A 64 -3.89 3.03 17.16
CA PRO A 64 -4.63 1.97 16.47
C PRO A 64 -4.90 2.30 15.00
N LEU A 65 -4.98 1.29 14.12
CA LEU A 65 -5.27 1.50 12.69
C LEU A 65 -6.62 2.20 12.44
N ARG A 66 -7.58 2.01 13.36
CA ARG A 66 -8.90 2.68 13.31
C ARG A 66 -8.85 4.17 13.70
N ASP A 67 -7.77 4.61 14.32
CA ASP A 67 -7.61 5.99 14.80
C ASP A 67 -6.98 6.86 13.72
N GLN A 68 -7.69 7.90 13.32
CA GLN A 68 -7.26 8.85 12.28
C GLN A 68 -6.15 9.81 12.76
N ARG A 69 -5.84 9.80 14.05
CA ARG A 69 -4.82 10.68 14.60
C ARG A 69 -3.44 10.31 14.07
N THR A 70 -2.72 11.34 13.69
CA THR A 70 -1.30 11.25 13.33
C THR A 70 -0.54 12.34 14.06
N THR A 71 0.71 12.12 14.36
CA THR A 71 1.54 13.14 15.00
C THR A 71 1.81 14.32 14.06
N ASN A 72 1.82 14.06 12.74
CA ASN A 72 2.11 15.05 11.69
C ASN A 72 3.38 15.87 11.98
N VAL A 73 4.42 15.22 12.52
CA VAL A 73 5.74 15.80 12.71
C VAL A 73 6.59 15.34 11.55
N GLY A 74 6.80 16.21 10.57
CA GLY A 74 7.64 15.88 9.41
C GLY A 74 9.13 15.91 9.75
N GLY A 75 9.96 15.32 8.88
CA GLY A 75 11.42 15.23 9.08
C GLY A 75 12.10 16.58 9.34
N ALA A 76 11.62 17.66 8.74
CA ALA A 76 12.13 19.01 9.01
C ALA A 76 11.87 19.45 10.47
N GLY A 77 10.72 19.11 11.05
CA GLY A 77 10.39 19.40 12.45
C GLY A 77 11.25 18.57 13.42
N LEU A 78 11.46 17.27 13.12
CA LEU A 78 12.32 16.40 13.91
C LEU A 78 13.79 16.88 13.88
N LEU A 79 14.26 17.28 12.71
CA LEU A 79 15.61 17.83 12.55
C LEU A 79 15.79 19.14 13.31
N ALA A 80 14.79 20.03 13.28
CA ALA A 80 14.80 21.28 14.04
C ALA A 80 14.81 21.01 15.56
N ALA A 81 14.03 20.04 16.05
CA ALA A 81 14.04 19.65 17.46
C ALA A 81 15.41 19.09 17.88
N LEU A 82 16.00 18.24 17.03
CA LEU A 82 17.34 17.67 17.29
C LEU A 82 18.42 18.75 17.33
N ALA A 83 18.38 19.73 16.41
CA ALA A 83 19.29 20.86 16.37
C ALA A 83 19.27 21.67 17.70
N VAL A 84 18.09 21.93 18.24
CA VAL A 84 17.94 22.61 19.53
C VAL A 84 18.53 21.80 20.69
N ILE A 85 18.33 20.50 20.70
CA ILE A 85 18.83 19.61 21.78
C ILE A 85 20.34 19.44 21.74
N THR A 86 20.90 19.32 20.55
CA THR A 86 22.32 19.02 20.33
C THR A 86 23.17 20.27 20.18
N GLN A 87 22.55 21.42 19.94
CA GLN A 87 23.21 22.69 19.59
C GLN A 87 24.06 22.59 18.31
N ILE A 88 23.71 21.67 17.42
CA ILE A 88 24.34 21.49 16.11
C ILE A 88 23.48 22.19 15.05
N GLU A 89 24.15 22.87 14.13
CA GLU A 89 23.48 23.57 13.04
C GLU A 89 22.65 22.60 12.16
N PRO A 90 21.44 22.98 11.75
CA PRO A 90 20.57 22.12 10.94
C PRO A 90 21.21 21.60 9.65
N ASN A 91 22.11 22.36 9.03
CA ASN A 91 22.79 21.93 7.81
C ASN A 91 23.81 20.82 8.08
N ASP A 92 24.51 20.85 9.21
CA ASP A 92 25.46 19.78 9.58
C ASP A 92 24.71 18.49 9.92
N LEU A 93 23.55 18.58 10.56
CA LEU A 93 22.67 17.42 10.78
C LEU A 93 22.12 16.86 9.45
N LYS A 94 21.82 17.69 8.45
CA LYS A 94 21.43 17.23 7.12
C LYS A 94 22.55 16.47 6.41
N VAL A 95 23.79 16.92 6.53
CA VAL A 95 24.95 16.21 5.96
C VAL A 95 25.06 14.82 6.59
N GLN A 96 24.91 14.72 7.92
CA GLN A 96 24.91 13.42 8.59
C GLN A 96 23.72 12.56 8.20
N LEU A 97 22.54 13.15 8.02
CA LEU A 97 21.34 12.43 7.56
C LEU A 97 21.54 11.86 6.15
N VAL A 98 22.16 12.59 5.23
CA VAL A 98 22.50 12.07 3.90
C VAL A 98 23.46 10.88 3.98
N LYS A 99 24.43 10.95 4.90
CA LYS A 99 25.44 9.88 5.10
C LYS A 99 24.83 8.61 5.72
N LEU A 100 23.99 8.76 6.75
CA LEU A 100 23.42 7.63 7.52
C LEU A 100 22.08 7.14 6.96
N GLY A 101 21.34 8.00 6.24
CA GLY A 101 20.04 7.65 5.68
C GLY A 101 18.88 7.59 6.69
N ASP A 102 19.13 7.88 7.98
CA ASP A 102 18.14 7.76 9.05
C ASP A 102 18.38 8.80 10.15
N LEU A 103 17.35 9.59 10.49
CA LEU A 103 17.46 10.66 11.48
C LEU A 103 17.59 10.12 12.93
N GLY A 104 17.03 8.95 13.23
CA GLY A 104 17.22 8.29 14.51
C GLY A 104 18.67 7.85 14.72
N ASP A 105 19.31 7.34 13.66
CA ASP A 105 20.73 6.97 13.72
C ASP A 105 21.63 8.20 13.81
N VAL A 106 21.26 9.33 13.17
CA VAL A 106 21.91 10.62 13.40
C VAL A 106 21.78 11.03 14.87
N SER A 107 20.57 10.95 15.44
CA SER A 107 20.36 11.25 16.85
C SER A 107 21.26 10.42 17.75
N ALA A 108 21.36 9.12 17.54
CA ALA A 108 22.22 8.23 18.31
C ALA A 108 23.70 8.65 18.31
N GLN A 109 24.17 9.29 17.23
CA GLN A 109 25.57 9.77 17.16
C GLN A 109 25.80 11.10 17.89
N VAL A 110 24.85 12.04 17.73
CA VAL A 110 25.07 13.43 18.17
C VAL A 110 24.38 13.79 19.48
N PHE A 111 23.48 12.94 19.98
CA PHE A 111 22.72 13.25 21.18
C PHE A 111 23.61 13.29 22.42
N PRO A 112 23.45 14.27 23.33
CA PRO A 112 24.26 14.38 24.54
C PRO A 112 24.08 13.16 25.43
N ASP A 113 25.17 12.74 26.07
CA ASP A 113 25.16 11.66 27.05
C ASP A 113 24.55 12.16 28.34
N ARG A 114 23.38 11.61 28.70
CA ARG A 114 22.67 11.98 29.93
C ARG A 114 21.75 10.85 30.38
N THR A 115 21.45 10.83 31.65
CA THR A 115 20.51 9.89 32.28
C THR A 115 19.46 10.69 33.06
N PRO A 116 18.38 11.10 32.40
CA PRO A 116 17.32 11.87 33.05
C PRO A 116 16.65 11.09 34.18
N GLN A 117 16.17 11.81 35.20
CA GLN A 117 15.40 11.25 36.29
C GLN A 117 14.10 12.06 36.44
N PRO A 118 12.94 11.41 36.59
CA PRO A 118 12.72 9.96 36.51
C PRO A 118 12.97 9.42 35.09
N PRO A 119 13.19 8.09 34.96
CA PRO A 119 13.35 7.47 33.64
C PRO A 119 12.06 7.60 32.82
N LEU A 120 12.21 7.73 31.49
CA LEU A 120 11.10 7.81 30.55
C LEU A 120 10.38 6.46 30.47
N THR A 121 9.04 6.46 30.50
CA THR A 121 8.20 5.26 30.39
C THR A 121 7.53 5.17 29.02
N LEU A 122 7.01 3.99 28.65
CA LEU A 122 6.16 3.79 27.47
C LEU A 122 4.90 4.68 27.54
N SER A 123 4.31 4.81 28.74
CA SER A 123 3.15 5.68 28.96
C SER A 123 3.48 7.17 28.76
N ASP A 124 4.68 7.64 29.19
CA ASP A 124 5.09 9.03 28.92
C ASP A 124 5.21 9.31 27.42
N VAL A 125 5.74 8.34 26.66
CA VAL A 125 5.80 8.43 25.19
C VAL A 125 4.40 8.44 24.60
N ALA A 126 3.49 7.60 25.07
CA ALA A 126 2.11 7.57 24.59
C ALA A 126 1.39 8.90 24.84
N ILE A 127 1.53 9.48 26.02
CA ILE A 127 0.99 10.81 26.36
C ILE A 127 1.58 11.88 25.43
N ALA A 128 2.89 11.84 25.16
CA ALA A 128 3.53 12.80 24.26
C ALA A 128 3.02 12.67 22.81
N LEU A 129 2.80 11.43 22.33
CA LEU A 129 2.22 11.19 20.99
C LEU A 129 0.80 11.72 20.90
N GLU A 130 -0.03 11.55 21.95
CA GLU A 130 -1.37 12.12 22.00
C GLU A 130 -1.35 13.65 22.00
N GLN A 131 -0.48 14.28 22.77
CA GLN A 131 -0.29 15.73 22.75
C GLN A 131 0.12 16.24 21.37
N LEU A 132 1.04 15.55 20.70
CA LEU A 132 1.46 15.87 19.33
C LEU A 132 0.30 15.76 18.34
N ALA A 133 -0.51 14.71 18.43
CA ALA A 133 -1.66 14.51 17.55
C ALA A 133 -2.73 15.60 17.73
N ASN A 134 -2.95 16.07 18.97
CA ASN A 134 -3.95 17.09 19.29
C ASN A 134 -3.43 18.52 19.10
N THR A 135 -2.11 18.72 18.90
CA THR A 135 -1.51 20.04 18.73
C THR A 135 -1.63 20.54 17.30
N LYS A 136 -2.11 21.76 17.11
CA LYS A 136 -2.11 22.46 15.81
C LYS A 136 -0.87 23.35 15.67
N GLY A 137 -0.31 23.40 14.46
CA GLY A 137 0.83 24.25 14.10
C GLY A 137 2.19 23.58 14.31
N SER A 138 3.04 23.66 13.29
CA SER A 138 4.35 22.98 13.25
C SER A 138 5.29 23.42 14.37
N LYS A 139 5.33 24.74 14.70
CA LYS A 139 6.20 25.28 15.77
C LYS A 139 5.89 24.64 17.12
N ARG A 140 4.62 24.60 17.52
CA ARG A 140 4.20 23.99 18.79
C ARG A 140 4.50 22.48 18.84
N LYS A 141 4.37 21.78 17.72
CA LYS A 141 4.75 20.36 17.63
C LYS A 141 6.24 20.16 17.85
N VAL A 142 7.08 21.01 17.28
CA VAL A 142 8.54 20.98 17.51
C VAL A 142 8.86 21.21 18.99
N GLU A 143 8.19 22.13 19.66
CA GLU A 143 8.34 22.38 21.11
C GLU A 143 7.99 21.13 21.95
N TRP A 144 6.92 20.41 21.58
CA TRP A 144 6.57 19.13 22.24
C TRP A 144 7.62 18.05 22.01
N VAL A 145 8.14 17.92 20.79
CA VAL A 145 9.24 16.98 20.49
C VAL A 145 10.48 17.33 21.32
N ILE A 146 10.85 18.61 21.42
CA ILE A 146 11.98 19.07 22.27
C ILE A 146 11.73 18.69 23.72
N THR A 147 10.50 18.87 24.24
CA THR A 147 10.14 18.54 25.60
C THR A 147 10.28 17.04 25.88
N LEU A 148 9.85 16.19 24.95
CA LEU A 148 10.01 14.74 25.03
C LEU A 148 11.49 14.35 24.96
N LEU A 149 12.23 14.87 24.00
CA LEU A 149 13.67 14.58 23.85
C LEU A 149 14.50 15.03 25.05
N LYS A 150 14.11 16.10 25.75
CA LYS A 150 14.77 16.53 27.02
C LYS A 150 14.72 15.48 28.11
N LYS A 151 13.74 14.59 28.09
CA LYS A 151 13.58 13.47 29.04
C LYS A 151 14.24 12.17 28.58
N ALA A 152 14.84 12.15 27.41
CA ALA A 152 15.38 10.94 26.79
C ALA A 152 16.88 10.78 26.98
N THR A 153 17.34 9.55 27.08
CA THR A 153 18.74 9.16 26.91
C THR A 153 19.11 9.17 25.42
N ARG A 154 20.38 8.97 25.10
CA ARG A 154 20.87 8.86 23.71
C ARG A 154 20.15 7.75 22.94
N LEU A 155 20.01 6.56 23.51
CA LEU A 155 19.36 5.43 22.86
C LEU A 155 17.86 5.64 22.72
N GLU A 156 17.19 6.18 23.73
CA GLU A 156 15.77 6.52 23.66
C GLU A 156 15.49 7.57 22.60
N SER A 157 16.35 8.57 22.44
CA SER A 157 16.19 9.60 21.40
C SER A 157 16.19 9.00 20.00
N LYS A 158 17.00 7.99 19.73
CA LYS A 158 17.02 7.23 18.48
C LYS A 158 15.63 6.67 18.16
N TYR A 159 15.03 5.95 19.12
CA TYR A 159 13.78 5.25 18.90
C TYR A 159 12.55 6.16 18.97
N ILE A 160 12.59 7.24 19.74
CA ILE A 160 11.57 8.30 19.68
C ILE A 160 11.50 8.90 18.27
N ILE A 161 12.64 9.27 17.68
CA ILE A 161 12.70 9.83 16.33
C ILE A 161 12.23 8.82 15.28
N LYS A 162 12.67 7.56 15.39
CA LYS A 162 12.22 6.49 14.49
C LYS A 162 10.71 6.25 14.59
N LEU A 163 10.14 6.23 15.79
CA LEU A 163 8.71 6.08 16.03
C LEU A 163 7.92 7.27 15.43
N LEU A 164 8.37 8.50 15.65
CA LEU A 164 7.77 9.71 15.06
C LEU A 164 7.92 9.76 13.54
N SER A 165 8.91 9.10 12.98
CA SER A 165 9.11 8.94 11.53
C SER A 165 8.26 7.82 10.93
N GLY A 166 7.58 7.01 11.75
CA GLY A 166 6.68 5.94 11.32
C GLY A 166 7.37 4.62 10.96
N ASP A 167 8.68 4.47 11.18
CA ASP A 167 9.41 3.23 10.94
C ASP A 167 10.63 3.10 11.88
N LEU A 168 10.63 2.06 12.69
CA LEU A 168 11.76 1.77 13.58
C LEU A 168 13.02 1.33 12.84
N ARG A 169 12.89 0.89 11.58
CA ARG A 169 13.99 0.40 10.72
C ARG A 169 14.86 -0.69 11.33
N ILE A 170 14.23 -1.58 12.07
CA ILE A 170 14.87 -2.75 12.70
C ILE A 170 14.60 -4.05 11.91
N GLY A 171 14.14 -3.94 10.67
CA GLY A 171 13.78 -5.08 9.83
C GLY A 171 12.64 -5.92 10.42
N LEU A 172 11.77 -5.28 11.19
CA LEU A 172 10.57 -5.86 11.76
C LEU A 172 9.35 -5.44 10.93
N LYS A 173 8.40 -6.36 10.79
CA LYS A 173 7.09 -6.09 10.20
C LYS A 173 6.03 -6.60 11.16
N GLU A 174 4.82 -6.09 11.05
CA GLU A 174 3.66 -6.47 11.86
C GLU A 174 3.53 -7.98 12.06
N GLY A 175 3.75 -8.79 11.00
CA GLY A 175 3.70 -10.26 11.08
C GLY A 175 4.67 -10.89 12.08
N ALA A 176 5.81 -10.27 12.40
CA ALA A 176 6.70 -10.77 13.43
C ALA A 176 6.25 -10.38 14.84
N VAL A 177 5.51 -9.27 14.98
CA VAL A 177 4.82 -8.90 16.23
C VAL A 177 3.66 -9.88 16.49
N GLU A 178 2.91 -10.24 15.44
CA GLU A 178 1.88 -11.27 15.50
C GLU A 178 2.45 -12.63 15.95
N ASP A 179 3.62 -13.04 15.41
CA ASP A 179 4.35 -14.24 15.86
C ASP A 179 4.70 -14.18 17.37
N ALA A 180 5.14 -13.01 17.84
CA ALA A 180 5.49 -12.81 19.25
C ALA A 180 4.25 -12.89 20.16
N ILE A 181 3.12 -12.30 19.74
CA ILE A 181 1.84 -12.38 20.47
C ILE A 181 1.32 -13.84 20.48
N ALA A 182 1.45 -14.56 19.37
CA ALA A 182 1.07 -15.97 19.30
C ALA A 182 1.88 -16.81 20.31
N ARG A 183 3.18 -16.55 20.42
CA ARG A 183 4.05 -17.17 21.42
C ARG A 183 3.64 -16.81 22.85
N LEU A 184 3.34 -15.54 23.12
CA LEU A 184 2.87 -15.08 24.43
C LEU A 184 1.61 -15.81 24.90
N ALA A 185 0.66 -16.04 23.98
CA ALA A 185 -0.62 -16.66 24.26
C ALA A 185 -0.64 -18.19 24.16
N GLY A 186 0.40 -18.81 23.60
CA GLY A 186 0.38 -20.24 23.24
C GLY A 186 -0.60 -20.57 22.10
N GLU A 187 -0.86 -19.60 21.21
CA GLU A 187 -1.86 -19.66 20.15
C GLU A 187 -1.22 -19.75 18.76
N THR A 188 -2.02 -20.09 17.75
CA THR A 188 -1.56 -20.07 16.36
C THR A 188 -1.45 -18.64 15.84
N VAL A 189 -0.46 -18.37 14.99
CA VAL A 189 -0.29 -17.05 14.33
C VAL A 189 -1.53 -16.68 13.51
N GLY A 190 -2.16 -17.67 12.85
CA GLY A 190 -3.39 -17.45 12.09
C GLY A 190 -4.54 -16.90 12.94
N ARG A 191 -4.67 -17.37 14.19
CA ARG A 191 -5.68 -16.87 15.12
C ARG A 191 -5.39 -15.44 15.56
N ILE A 192 -4.13 -15.11 15.85
CA ILE A 192 -3.72 -13.75 16.19
C ILE A 192 -3.98 -12.80 15.00
N GLN A 193 -3.61 -13.21 13.78
CA GLN A 193 -3.87 -12.43 12.57
C GLN A 193 -5.37 -12.16 12.35
N TRP A 194 -6.19 -13.16 12.61
CA TRP A 194 -7.63 -13.03 12.56
C TRP A 194 -8.14 -11.98 13.55
N VAL A 195 -7.74 -12.08 14.81
CA VAL A 195 -8.16 -11.14 15.86
C VAL A 195 -7.64 -9.73 15.57
N ASN A 196 -6.38 -9.59 15.15
CA ASN A 196 -5.80 -8.28 14.79
C ASN A 196 -6.57 -7.62 13.63
N MET A 197 -7.01 -8.41 12.66
CA MET A 197 -7.88 -7.93 11.60
C MET A 197 -9.24 -7.46 12.12
N LEU A 198 -9.84 -8.17 13.07
CA LEU A 198 -11.13 -7.79 13.67
C LEU A 198 -11.02 -6.49 14.48
N THR A 199 -10.03 -6.39 15.35
CA THR A 199 -9.86 -5.25 16.26
C THR A 199 -9.32 -4.00 15.58
N GLY A 200 -8.49 -4.16 14.52
CA GLY A 200 -7.74 -3.08 13.91
C GLY A 200 -6.73 -2.43 14.88
N ASP A 201 -6.27 -3.21 15.88
CA ASP A 201 -5.34 -2.75 16.89
C ASP A 201 -4.52 -3.91 17.46
N ILE A 202 -3.26 -3.96 17.07
CA ILE A 202 -2.35 -5.02 17.52
C ILE A 202 -2.07 -4.96 19.04
N GLY A 203 -2.18 -3.79 19.65
CA GLY A 203 -2.07 -3.63 21.11
C GLY A 203 -3.26 -4.26 21.83
N GLU A 204 -4.50 -3.98 21.39
CA GLU A 204 -5.71 -4.64 21.90
C GLU A 204 -5.64 -6.16 21.66
N THR A 205 -5.17 -6.58 20.50
CA THR A 205 -4.95 -8.00 20.19
C THR A 205 -3.99 -8.67 21.16
N ALA A 206 -2.89 -7.99 21.52
CA ALA A 206 -1.93 -8.50 22.50
C ALA A 206 -2.54 -8.67 23.89
N LEU A 207 -3.41 -7.75 24.32
CA LEU A 207 -4.14 -7.86 25.58
C LEU A 207 -5.13 -9.02 25.58
N LEU A 208 -5.98 -9.11 24.54
CA LEU A 208 -6.91 -10.23 24.39
C LEU A 208 -6.17 -11.58 24.39
N ALA A 209 -5.02 -11.65 23.74
CA ALA A 209 -4.18 -12.84 23.71
C ALA A 209 -3.63 -13.19 25.10
N ARG A 210 -3.07 -12.20 25.83
CA ARG A 210 -2.56 -12.38 27.20
C ARG A 210 -3.62 -12.94 28.15
N HIS A 211 -4.84 -12.38 28.06
CA HIS A 211 -5.94 -12.74 28.93
C HIS A 211 -6.75 -13.94 28.45
N GLN A 212 -6.31 -14.65 27.39
CA GLN A 212 -7.03 -15.79 26.78
C GLN A 212 -8.46 -15.43 26.36
N GLN A 213 -8.67 -14.19 25.87
CA GLN A 213 -9.97 -13.61 25.51
C GLN A 213 -10.10 -13.34 23.99
N LEU A 214 -9.35 -14.05 23.16
CA LEU A 214 -9.37 -13.85 21.70
C LEU A 214 -10.77 -14.04 21.09
N ASP A 215 -11.62 -14.88 21.71
CA ASP A 215 -13.01 -15.09 21.27
C ASP A 215 -13.93 -13.90 21.53
N GLN A 216 -13.51 -12.94 22.35
CA GLN A 216 -14.28 -11.71 22.61
C GLN A 216 -14.02 -10.62 21.57
N ALA A 217 -13.07 -10.84 20.66
CA ALA A 217 -12.77 -9.90 19.60
C ALA A 217 -13.98 -9.72 18.67
N LYS A 218 -14.34 -8.46 18.42
CA LYS A 218 -15.42 -8.09 17.50
C LYS A 218 -14.86 -7.30 16.33
N MET A 219 -15.46 -7.48 15.15
CA MET A 219 -15.17 -6.63 14.00
C MET A 219 -15.48 -5.18 14.36
N ARG A 220 -14.51 -4.32 14.15
CA ARG A 220 -14.69 -2.86 14.27
C ARG A 220 -14.63 -2.24 12.90
N LEU A 221 -15.55 -1.32 12.63
CA LEU A 221 -15.57 -0.60 11.37
C LEU A 221 -14.56 0.56 11.39
N PHE A 222 -14.40 1.19 10.23
CA PHE A 222 -13.58 2.39 10.01
C PHE A 222 -12.07 2.16 10.22
N HIS A 223 -11.62 0.92 10.07
CA HIS A 223 -10.26 0.56 9.75
C HIS A 223 -10.29 -0.47 8.60
N PRO A 224 -9.33 -0.41 7.67
CA PRO A 224 -9.41 -1.24 6.48
C PRO A 224 -9.00 -2.69 6.75
N ILE A 225 -9.75 -3.63 6.17
CA ILE A 225 -9.38 -5.04 6.09
C ILE A 225 -8.46 -5.22 4.89
N ARG A 226 -7.40 -6.04 5.00
CA ARG A 226 -6.53 -6.34 3.87
C ARG A 226 -7.31 -7.00 2.73
N PHE A 227 -7.11 -6.52 1.51
CA PHE A 227 -7.83 -7.04 0.35
C PHE A 227 -7.37 -8.44 -0.04
N MET A 228 -8.32 -9.33 -0.35
CA MET A 228 -8.02 -10.59 -1.05
C MET A 228 -7.53 -10.29 -2.47
N LEU A 229 -6.51 -11.02 -2.93
CA LEU A 229 -5.85 -10.77 -4.21
C LEU A 229 -6.12 -11.93 -5.18
N ALA A 230 -6.43 -11.59 -6.42
CA ALA A 230 -6.56 -12.56 -7.51
C ALA A 230 -5.20 -12.95 -8.10
N SER A 231 -5.05 -14.22 -8.48
CA SER A 231 -3.94 -14.70 -9.30
C SER A 231 -4.22 -14.45 -10.80
N PRO A 232 -3.20 -14.21 -11.63
CA PRO A 232 -3.40 -14.21 -13.08
C PRO A 232 -3.74 -15.64 -13.54
N ALA A 233 -4.67 -15.78 -14.47
CA ALA A 233 -4.82 -16.97 -15.30
C ALA A 233 -4.03 -16.77 -16.59
N GLU A 234 -3.22 -17.74 -16.96
CA GLU A 234 -2.39 -17.67 -18.16
C GLU A 234 -3.24 -17.92 -19.41
N ASP A 235 -4.16 -18.90 -19.31
CA ASP A 235 -5.04 -19.32 -20.39
C ASP A 235 -6.34 -19.95 -19.84
N LEU A 236 -7.25 -20.38 -20.74
CA LEU A 236 -8.50 -21.05 -20.38
C LEU A 236 -8.28 -22.43 -19.75
N GLU A 237 -7.21 -23.13 -20.13
CA GLU A 237 -6.85 -24.43 -19.57
C GLU A 237 -6.43 -24.31 -18.10
N ALA A 238 -5.69 -23.25 -17.76
CA ALA A 238 -5.33 -22.93 -16.38
C ALA A 238 -6.58 -22.63 -15.53
N ILE A 239 -7.60 -21.97 -16.11
CA ILE A 239 -8.89 -21.73 -15.44
C ILE A 239 -9.60 -23.06 -15.21
N ALA A 240 -9.74 -23.89 -16.25
CA ALA A 240 -10.44 -25.19 -16.16
C ALA A 240 -9.79 -26.13 -15.13
N LYS A 241 -8.45 -26.07 -14.96
CA LYS A 241 -7.72 -26.86 -13.94
C LYS A 241 -7.88 -26.33 -12.51
N GLN A 242 -8.13 -25.03 -12.35
CA GLN A 242 -8.11 -24.38 -11.03
C GLN A 242 -9.50 -24.14 -10.47
N MET A 243 -10.51 -23.94 -11.32
CA MET A 243 -11.88 -23.69 -10.90
C MET A 243 -12.66 -25.00 -10.78
N PRO A 244 -13.62 -25.08 -9.83
CA PRO A 244 -14.58 -26.19 -9.79
C PRO A 244 -15.52 -26.13 -11.01
N ASN A 245 -16.39 -27.13 -11.14
CA ASN A 245 -17.34 -27.25 -12.28
C ASN A 245 -18.30 -26.05 -12.41
N GLU A 246 -18.55 -25.34 -11.29
CA GLU A 246 -19.31 -24.10 -11.29
C GLU A 246 -18.46 -22.99 -10.70
N PHE A 247 -18.37 -21.87 -11.40
CA PHE A 247 -17.62 -20.69 -10.96
C PHE A 247 -18.33 -19.40 -11.41
N ALA A 248 -18.07 -18.33 -10.67
CA ALA A 248 -18.60 -17.02 -11.00
C ALA A 248 -17.67 -16.28 -11.96
N VAL A 249 -18.26 -15.55 -12.91
CA VAL A 249 -17.56 -14.66 -13.85
C VAL A 249 -18.13 -13.26 -13.71
N GLU A 250 -17.26 -12.28 -13.57
CA GLU A 250 -17.58 -10.87 -13.44
C GLU A 250 -16.68 -10.03 -14.34
N ASP A 251 -17.14 -8.85 -14.71
CA ASP A 251 -16.31 -7.86 -15.35
C ASP A 251 -15.15 -7.45 -14.44
N LYS A 252 -13.95 -7.38 -15.01
CA LYS A 252 -12.82 -6.77 -14.32
C LYS A 252 -12.79 -5.27 -14.62
N PHE A 253 -13.34 -4.50 -13.70
CA PHE A 253 -13.41 -3.05 -13.83
C PHE A 253 -12.02 -2.40 -13.87
N ASP A 254 -11.88 -1.34 -14.65
CA ASP A 254 -10.67 -0.49 -14.69
C ASP A 254 -10.92 0.77 -13.85
N GLY A 255 -10.57 0.70 -12.59
CA GLY A 255 -10.86 1.74 -11.61
C GLY A 255 -9.86 1.77 -10.47
N ILE A 256 -10.34 2.20 -9.32
CA ILE A 256 -9.61 2.18 -8.05
C ILE A 256 -10.35 1.27 -7.09
N ARG A 257 -9.73 0.14 -6.77
CA ARG A 257 -10.29 -0.74 -5.76
C ARG A 257 -10.42 -0.01 -4.43
N ALA A 258 -11.61 -0.06 -3.87
CA ALA A 258 -11.91 0.57 -2.61
C ALA A 258 -12.75 -0.34 -1.70
N GLN A 259 -12.49 -0.21 -0.41
CA GLN A 259 -13.34 -0.77 0.63
C GLN A 259 -14.19 0.35 1.20
N VAL A 260 -15.49 0.15 1.25
CA VAL A 260 -16.47 1.09 1.79
C VAL A 260 -16.95 0.59 3.14
N HIS A 261 -16.84 1.44 4.16
CA HIS A 261 -17.41 1.22 5.48
C HIS A 261 -18.56 2.20 5.69
N VAL A 262 -19.70 1.69 6.10
CA VAL A 262 -20.89 2.50 6.42
C VAL A 262 -21.46 2.05 7.75
N ALA A 263 -21.79 3.02 8.61
CA ALA A 263 -22.49 2.78 9.86
C ALA A 263 -23.23 4.04 10.32
N PRO A 264 -24.25 3.92 11.20
CA PRO A 264 -24.80 5.07 11.91
C PRO A 264 -23.70 5.83 12.65
N ALA A 265 -23.71 7.16 12.58
CA ALA A 265 -22.79 7.98 13.35
C ALA A 265 -23.20 8.03 14.82
N VAL A 266 -22.26 7.81 15.74
CA VAL A 266 -22.48 7.85 17.18
C VAL A 266 -22.02 9.19 17.73
N GLU A 267 -22.82 9.85 18.54
CA GLU A 267 -22.41 11.07 19.23
C GLU A 267 -21.25 10.80 20.20
N GLY A 268 -20.25 11.66 20.20
CA GLY A 268 -19.08 11.53 21.07
C GLY A 268 -17.99 10.59 20.54
N GLU A 269 -18.15 9.99 19.37
CA GLU A 269 -17.05 9.30 18.69
C GLU A 269 -15.89 10.26 18.45
N GLY A 270 -14.68 9.84 18.82
CA GLY A 270 -13.45 10.58 18.58
C GLY A 270 -13.20 10.82 17.06
N LYS A 271 -11.99 11.26 16.72
CA LYS A 271 -11.60 11.44 15.32
C LYS A 271 -11.45 10.07 14.65
N MET A 272 -12.53 9.59 14.07
CA MET A 272 -12.55 8.38 13.26
C MET A 272 -12.44 8.71 11.77
N HIS A 273 -12.01 7.74 10.98
CA HIS A 273 -12.00 7.84 9.51
C HIS A 273 -13.39 8.08 8.94
N GLY A 274 -13.44 8.75 7.79
CA GLY A 274 -14.66 8.99 7.02
C GLY A 274 -15.32 10.35 7.27
N ALA A 275 -16.43 10.53 6.58
CA ALA A 275 -17.28 11.71 6.68
C ALA A 275 -18.69 11.32 7.16
N ILE A 276 -19.38 12.25 7.80
CA ILE A 276 -20.74 12.04 8.30
C ILE A 276 -21.71 12.87 7.46
N VAL A 277 -22.73 12.21 6.91
CA VAL A 277 -23.83 12.82 6.17
C VAL A 277 -25.13 12.16 6.62
N HIS A 278 -26.16 12.96 6.94
CA HIS A 278 -27.48 12.47 7.38
C HIS A 278 -27.41 11.42 8.51
N HIS A 279 -26.56 11.67 9.54
CA HIS A 279 -26.32 10.73 10.66
C HIS A 279 -25.71 9.38 10.26
N THR A 280 -25.19 9.27 9.05
CA THR A 280 -24.47 8.09 8.55
C THR A 280 -23.00 8.44 8.35
N ARG A 281 -22.09 7.65 8.91
CA ARG A 281 -20.66 7.73 8.66
C ARG A 281 -20.32 6.85 7.48
N VAL A 282 -19.55 7.39 6.53
CA VAL A 282 -19.03 6.68 5.36
C VAL A 282 -17.52 6.88 5.30
N ALA A 283 -16.76 5.82 5.16
CA ALA A 283 -15.32 5.87 4.92
C ALA A 283 -14.94 4.98 3.73
N LEU A 284 -14.01 5.47 2.92
CA LEU A 284 -13.44 4.75 1.78
C LEU A 284 -11.95 4.52 2.01
N PHE A 285 -11.50 3.28 1.78
CA PHE A 285 -10.10 2.89 1.92
C PHE A 285 -9.56 2.33 0.61
N SER A 286 -8.36 2.76 0.22
CA SER A 286 -7.68 2.32 -0.99
C SER A 286 -7.10 0.92 -0.86
N ARG A 287 -6.61 0.37 -1.97
CA ARG A 287 -5.89 -0.92 -2.00
C ARG A 287 -4.65 -0.95 -1.09
N THR A 288 -4.03 0.19 -0.83
CA THR A 288 -2.90 0.35 0.09
C THR A 288 -3.32 0.56 1.54
N LEU A 289 -4.64 0.50 1.79
CA LEU A 289 -5.28 0.68 3.09
C LEU A 289 -5.26 2.13 3.60
N ASP A 290 -4.99 3.08 2.71
CA ASP A 290 -5.06 4.51 3.03
C ASP A 290 -6.52 4.98 2.97
N GLU A 291 -6.91 5.88 3.86
CA GLU A 291 -8.21 6.52 3.81
C GLU A 291 -8.27 7.53 2.64
N ILE A 292 -9.25 7.36 1.76
CA ILE A 292 -9.41 8.14 0.54
C ILE A 292 -10.76 8.85 0.43
N THR A 293 -11.54 8.93 1.50
CA THR A 293 -12.86 9.59 1.52
C THR A 293 -12.77 11.04 1.02
N GLY A 294 -11.75 11.77 1.44
CA GLY A 294 -11.51 13.14 0.99
C GLY A 294 -11.17 13.30 -0.49
N SER A 295 -10.73 12.22 -1.15
CA SER A 295 -10.47 12.19 -2.61
C SER A 295 -11.74 11.89 -3.43
N PHE A 296 -12.79 11.40 -2.78
CA PHE A 296 -14.06 11.00 -3.41
C PHE A 296 -15.27 11.49 -2.60
N PRO A 297 -15.35 12.81 -2.30
CA PRO A 297 -16.40 13.35 -1.43
C PRO A 297 -17.81 13.18 -2.04
N ASP A 298 -17.92 13.11 -3.34
CA ASP A 298 -19.17 12.93 -4.10
C ASP A 298 -19.72 11.49 -4.05
N LEU A 299 -18.99 10.52 -3.48
CA LEU A 299 -19.54 9.19 -3.16
C LEU A 299 -20.15 9.12 -1.74
N VAL A 300 -19.80 10.04 -0.86
CA VAL A 300 -20.21 9.98 0.56
C VAL A 300 -21.73 10.07 0.70
N GLU A 301 -22.34 11.08 0.09
CA GLU A 301 -23.79 11.29 0.15
C GLU A 301 -24.59 10.18 -0.56
N PRO A 302 -24.26 9.74 -1.78
CA PRO A 302 -24.92 8.59 -2.41
C PRO A 302 -24.84 7.31 -1.56
N LEU A 303 -23.68 7.01 -0.96
CA LEU A 303 -23.53 5.85 -0.07
C LEU A 303 -24.35 6.01 1.21
N ALA A 304 -24.33 7.19 1.84
CA ALA A 304 -25.15 7.46 3.01
C ALA A 304 -26.65 7.33 2.72
N ASN A 305 -27.10 7.78 1.55
CA ASN A 305 -28.50 7.69 1.14
C ASN A 305 -28.96 6.25 0.85
N VAL A 306 -28.08 5.43 0.25
CA VAL A 306 -28.37 4.02 -0.03
C VAL A 306 -28.56 3.21 1.26
N PHE A 307 -27.70 3.43 2.23
CA PHE A 307 -27.73 2.65 3.48
C PHE A 307 -28.57 3.30 4.58
N GLY A 308 -28.66 4.64 4.59
CA GLY A 308 -29.36 5.40 5.62
C GLY A 308 -28.82 5.05 7.03
N ASN A 309 -29.71 5.16 8.03
CA ASN A 309 -29.38 4.75 9.41
C ASN A 309 -29.63 3.26 9.65
N SER A 310 -29.72 2.44 8.60
CA SER A 310 -30.29 1.10 8.69
C SER A 310 -29.28 -0.03 8.90
N GLY A 311 -28.02 0.27 9.13
CA GLY A 311 -27.09 -0.80 9.44
C GLY A 311 -25.61 -0.48 9.26
N GLU A 312 -24.81 -1.49 9.55
CA GLU A 312 -23.35 -1.46 9.50
C GLU A 312 -22.85 -2.39 8.39
N PHE A 313 -22.05 -1.88 7.45
CA PHE A 313 -21.59 -2.66 6.31
C PHE A 313 -20.13 -2.39 5.98
N ILE A 314 -19.43 -3.44 5.51
CA ILE A 314 -18.14 -3.35 4.84
C ILE A 314 -18.28 -4.00 3.46
N LEU A 315 -18.07 -3.21 2.41
CA LEU A 315 -18.13 -3.64 1.02
C LEU A 315 -16.75 -3.56 0.38
N ASP A 316 -16.45 -4.51 -0.51
CA ASP A 316 -15.29 -4.48 -1.40
C ASP A 316 -15.78 -4.18 -2.83
N GLY A 317 -15.19 -3.21 -3.48
CA GLY A 317 -15.66 -2.76 -4.79
C GLY A 317 -14.63 -1.93 -5.54
N GLU A 318 -15.08 -1.35 -6.65
CA GLU A 318 -14.27 -0.52 -7.53
C GLU A 318 -14.90 0.85 -7.68
N ILE A 319 -14.12 1.92 -7.50
CA ILE A 319 -14.48 3.30 -7.88
C ILE A 319 -14.15 3.46 -9.36
N VAL A 320 -15.13 3.80 -10.16
CA VAL A 320 -14.99 3.99 -11.61
C VAL A 320 -15.51 5.35 -12.05
N PRO A 321 -14.94 5.97 -13.10
CA PRO A 321 -15.58 7.12 -13.73
C PRO A 321 -16.84 6.65 -14.42
N MET A 322 -17.96 7.36 -14.20
CA MET A 322 -19.28 6.92 -14.66
C MET A 322 -20.14 8.13 -15.05
N GLN A 323 -20.67 8.12 -16.26
CA GLN A 323 -21.60 9.14 -16.74
C GLN A 323 -22.82 8.47 -17.39
N ASP A 324 -24.00 8.96 -17.06
CA ASP A 324 -25.29 8.45 -17.59
C ASP A 324 -25.42 6.92 -17.49
N GLY A 325 -24.86 6.36 -16.43
CA GLY A 325 -24.88 4.93 -16.17
C GLY A 325 -23.87 4.10 -16.96
N LYS A 326 -23.02 4.72 -17.77
CA LYS A 326 -21.92 4.05 -18.49
C LYS A 326 -20.58 4.30 -17.79
N ILE A 327 -19.75 3.27 -17.74
CA ILE A 327 -18.37 3.37 -17.24
C ILE A 327 -17.55 4.07 -18.31
N LEU A 328 -16.81 5.09 -17.89
CA LEU A 328 -15.86 5.81 -18.74
C LEU A 328 -14.45 5.21 -18.61
N PRO A 329 -13.55 5.48 -19.57
CA PRO A 329 -12.16 5.05 -19.46
C PRO A 329 -11.48 5.57 -18.18
N PHE A 330 -10.61 4.77 -17.57
CA PHE A 330 -9.88 5.12 -16.35
C PHE A 330 -9.08 6.43 -16.45
N GLN A 331 -8.69 6.85 -17.66
CA GLN A 331 -8.03 8.11 -17.91
C GLN A 331 -8.83 9.33 -17.41
N GLU A 332 -10.17 9.24 -17.45
CA GLU A 332 -11.04 10.29 -16.90
C GLU A 332 -10.84 10.39 -15.38
N LEU A 333 -10.81 9.26 -14.68
CA LEU A 333 -10.58 9.22 -13.24
C LEU A 333 -9.20 9.76 -12.86
N GLN A 334 -8.18 9.52 -13.70
CA GLN A 334 -6.81 10.04 -13.45
C GLN A 334 -6.76 11.57 -13.34
N LYS A 335 -7.68 12.30 -13.99
CA LYS A 335 -7.74 13.76 -13.90
C LYS A 335 -8.00 14.26 -12.46
N ARG A 336 -8.59 13.40 -11.60
CA ARG A 336 -8.89 13.70 -10.19
C ARG A 336 -7.77 13.32 -9.23
N LEU A 337 -6.93 12.34 -9.60
CA LEU A 337 -5.96 11.74 -8.68
C LEU A 337 -4.78 12.66 -8.35
N GLY A 338 -4.27 12.54 -7.12
CA GLY A 338 -3.12 13.30 -6.64
C GLY A 338 -3.36 14.79 -6.40
N ARG A 339 -4.60 15.26 -6.49
CA ARG A 339 -4.96 16.66 -6.22
C ARG A 339 -5.25 16.86 -4.73
N LYS A 340 -4.72 17.95 -4.17
CA LYS A 340 -4.99 18.34 -2.78
C LYS A 340 -6.39 18.96 -2.60
N THR A 341 -6.93 19.57 -3.65
CA THR A 341 -8.26 20.17 -3.68
C THR A 341 -9.00 19.72 -4.93
N LEU A 342 -10.26 19.41 -4.79
CA LEU A 342 -11.17 19.01 -5.87
C LEU A 342 -12.22 20.12 -6.06
N PRO A 343 -12.04 21.01 -7.02
CA PRO A 343 -13.03 22.05 -7.29
C PRO A 343 -14.33 21.44 -7.83
N PRO A 344 -15.49 22.07 -7.58
CA PRO A 344 -16.79 21.55 -8.00
C PRO A 344 -16.89 21.26 -9.51
N GLU A 345 -16.22 22.07 -10.33
CA GLU A 345 -16.20 21.92 -11.80
C GLU A 345 -15.52 20.60 -12.20
N LEU A 346 -14.48 20.19 -11.46
CA LEU A 346 -13.79 18.92 -11.72
C LEU A 346 -14.64 17.72 -11.28
N LEU A 347 -15.32 17.85 -10.14
CA LEU A 347 -16.25 16.81 -9.67
C LEU A 347 -17.38 16.58 -10.69
N ALA A 348 -17.95 17.68 -11.23
CA ALA A 348 -18.99 17.63 -12.26
C ALA A 348 -18.48 17.10 -13.61
N ALA A 349 -17.24 17.44 -13.99
CA ALA A 349 -16.66 17.02 -15.27
C ALA A 349 -16.23 15.54 -15.28
N VAL A 350 -15.96 14.96 -14.12
CA VAL A 350 -15.54 13.56 -13.97
C VAL A 350 -16.42 12.90 -12.91
N PRO A 351 -17.70 12.65 -13.19
CA PRO A 351 -18.58 11.95 -12.26
C PRO A 351 -18.08 10.53 -12.04
N ILE A 352 -18.30 10.01 -10.84
CA ILE A 352 -17.83 8.69 -10.43
C ILE A 352 -18.95 7.85 -9.83
N GLY A 353 -18.76 6.52 -9.89
CA GLY A 353 -19.61 5.56 -9.20
C GLY A 353 -18.79 4.55 -8.43
N PHE A 354 -19.45 3.80 -7.57
CA PHE A 354 -18.90 2.67 -6.85
C PHE A 354 -19.64 1.38 -7.25
N ILE A 355 -18.87 0.36 -7.64
CA ILE A 355 -19.41 -0.95 -8.02
C ILE A 355 -18.97 -1.96 -6.98
N ALA A 356 -19.89 -2.40 -6.13
CA ALA A 356 -19.65 -3.42 -5.11
C ALA A 356 -19.64 -4.82 -5.73
N TYR A 357 -18.60 -5.60 -5.49
CA TYR A 357 -18.50 -6.98 -5.93
C TYR A 357 -18.33 -7.99 -4.79
N ASP A 358 -18.20 -7.53 -3.54
CA ASP A 358 -18.25 -8.41 -2.37
C ASP A 358 -18.73 -7.66 -1.12
N ILE A 359 -19.22 -8.41 -0.13
CA ILE A 359 -19.64 -7.92 1.17
C ILE A 359 -18.89 -8.71 2.25
N LEU A 360 -18.24 -8.00 3.17
CA LEU A 360 -17.34 -8.58 4.15
C LEU A 360 -17.93 -8.59 5.57
N TYR A 361 -18.85 -7.68 5.84
CA TYR A 361 -19.52 -7.51 7.12
C TYR A 361 -20.89 -6.88 6.94
N ALA A 362 -21.87 -7.34 7.72
CA ALA A 362 -23.20 -6.78 7.76
C ALA A 362 -23.81 -6.92 9.16
N ASN A 363 -24.21 -5.81 9.79
CA ASN A 363 -25.02 -5.75 11.01
C ASN A 363 -24.57 -6.68 12.15
N GLY A 364 -23.29 -6.68 12.50
CA GLY A 364 -22.71 -7.54 13.54
C GLY A 364 -22.21 -8.89 13.04
N GLU A 365 -22.54 -9.29 11.81
CA GLU A 365 -22.11 -10.57 11.24
C GLU A 365 -20.86 -10.42 10.37
N VAL A 366 -19.79 -11.15 10.69
CA VAL A 366 -18.58 -11.26 9.89
C VAL A 366 -18.82 -12.26 8.75
N LEU A 367 -18.80 -11.81 7.50
CA LEU A 367 -19.14 -12.61 6.32
C LEU A 367 -17.92 -13.23 5.64
N ILE A 368 -16.73 -12.85 6.02
CA ILE A 368 -15.47 -13.23 5.37
C ILE A 368 -15.30 -14.76 5.27
N GLU A 369 -15.72 -15.49 6.29
CA GLU A 369 -15.62 -16.96 6.35
C GLU A 369 -16.74 -17.69 5.62
N LEU A 370 -17.76 -16.97 5.13
CA LEU A 370 -18.83 -17.58 4.34
C LEU A 370 -18.40 -17.80 2.89
N PRO A 371 -18.95 -18.83 2.21
CA PRO A 371 -18.76 -19.04 0.77
C PRO A 371 -19.12 -17.79 -0.05
N TYR A 372 -18.41 -17.56 -1.15
CA TYR A 372 -18.66 -16.43 -2.04
C TYR A 372 -20.13 -16.37 -2.51
N ARG A 373 -20.74 -17.51 -2.87
CA ARG A 373 -22.16 -17.59 -3.25
C ARG A 373 -23.10 -17.04 -2.17
N VAL A 374 -22.79 -17.27 -0.89
CA VAL A 374 -23.60 -16.76 0.24
C VAL A 374 -23.39 -15.25 0.40
N ARG A 375 -22.16 -14.77 0.29
CA ARG A 375 -21.87 -13.34 0.32
C ARG A 375 -22.56 -12.61 -0.84
N GLN A 376 -22.56 -13.18 -2.04
CA GLN A 376 -23.28 -12.63 -3.20
C GLN A 376 -24.80 -12.57 -2.97
N ALA A 377 -25.39 -13.58 -2.37
CA ALA A 377 -26.81 -13.57 -2.01
C ALA A 377 -27.14 -12.46 -1.00
N LYS A 378 -26.27 -12.23 -0.02
CA LYS A 378 -26.42 -11.10 0.93
C LYS A 378 -26.21 -9.75 0.25
N LEU A 379 -25.21 -9.60 -0.62
CA LEU A 379 -24.95 -8.39 -1.39
C LEU A 379 -26.16 -8.04 -2.30
N ALA A 380 -26.80 -9.06 -2.85
CA ALA A 380 -27.99 -8.89 -3.71
C ALA A 380 -29.23 -8.34 -2.96
N GLN A 381 -29.25 -8.45 -1.63
CA GLN A 381 -30.35 -7.92 -0.81
C GLN A 381 -30.18 -6.41 -0.50
N LEU A 382 -29.01 -5.84 -0.77
CA LEU A 382 -28.75 -4.43 -0.53
C LEU A 382 -29.30 -3.58 -1.70
N PRO A 383 -29.80 -2.36 -1.43
CA PRO A 383 -30.38 -1.48 -2.45
C PRO A 383 -29.31 -0.76 -3.28
N LEU A 384 -28.42 -1.52 -3.93
CA LEU A 384 -27.25 -0.99 -4.63
C LEU A 384 -27.50 -0.59 -6.11
N ASP A 385 -28.74 -0.68 -6.61
CA ASP A 385 -29.04 -0.37 -8.00
C ASP A 385 -29.43 1.11 -8.19
N THR A 386 -28.50 2.01 -7.89
CA THR A 386 -28.66 3.45 -8.12
C THR A 386 -27.80 3.91 -9.31
N THR A 387 -27.90 5.20 -9.68
CA THR A 387 -27.07 5.78 -10.75
C THR A 387 -25.57 5.68 -10.43
N PHE A 388 -25.19 5.86 -9.15
CA PHE A 388 -23.77 5.96 -8.74
C PHE A 388 -23.28 4.77 -7.93
N ILE A 389 -24.18 4.01 -7.28
CA ILE A 389 -23.82 2.88 -6.44
C ILE A 389 -24.47 1.64 -7.02
N ARG A 390 -23.68 0.68 -7.47
CA ARG A 390 -24.15 -0.52 -8.15
C ARG A 390 -23.51 -1.77 -7.59
N ARG A 391 -24.18 -2.88 -7.83
CA ARG A 391 -23.62 -4.21 -7.63
C ARG A 391 -23.00 -4.71 -8.94
N ALA A 392 -21.84 -5.36 -8.87
CA ALA A 392 -21.27 -6.07 -9.99
C ALA A 392 -22.20 -7.20 -10.44
N VAL A 393 -22.36 -7.37 -11.74
CA VAL A 393 -23.09 -8.51 -12.31
C VAL A 393 -22.18 -9.73 -12.25
N SER A 394 -22.62 -10.76 -11.54
CA SER A 394 -21.92 -12.03 -11.42
C SER A 394 -22.73 -13.12 -12.11
N GLN A 395 -22.13 -13.79 -13.10
CA GLN A 395 -22.77 -14.88 -13.85
C GLN A 395 -22.11 -16.21 -13.47
N VAL A 396 -22.90 -17.28 -13.39
CA VAL A 396 -22.37 -18.62 -13.11
C VAL A 396 -22.11 -19.36 -14.42
N PHE A 397 -20.89 -19.84 -14.57
CA PHE A 397 -20.41 -20.64 -15.69
C PHE A 397 -20.13 -22.07 -15.22
N THR A 398 -20.38 -23.03 -16.09
CA THR A 398 -20.13 -24.45 -15.84
C THR A 398 -18.94 -24.99 -16.63
N ASP A 399 -18.44 -24.22 -17.59
CA ASP A 399 -17.26 -24.54 -18.40
C ASP A 399 -16.57 -23.24 -18.87
N THR A 400 -15.42 -23.42 -19.53
CA THR A 400 -14.62 -22.29 -20.04
C THR A 400 -14.94 -21.92 -21.50
N ALA A 401 -15.84 -22.62 -22.18
CA ALA A 401 -16.07 -22.46 -23.62
C ALA A 401 -16.59 -21.05 -24.01
N ALA A 402 -17.42 -20.47 -23.14
CA ALA A 402 -17.97 -19.13 -23.37
C ALA A 402 -17.08 -17.97 -22.87
N LEU A 403 -15.96 -18.25 -22.18
CA LEU A 403 -15.15 -17.19 -21.55
C LEU A 403 -14.50 -16.24 -22.56
N ASP A 404 -14.13 -16.70 -23.76
CA ASP A 404 -13.56 -15.83 -24.78
C ASP A 404 -14.58 -14.83 -25.32
N ALA A 405 -15.82 -15.28 -25.53
CA ALA A 405 -16.90 -14.40 -25.94
C ALA A 405 -17.23 -13.39 -24.83
N GLU A 406 -17.32 -13.85 -23.57
CA GLU A 406 -17.57 -12.98 -22.43
C GLU A 406 -16.41 -12.00 -22.18
N PHE A 407 -15.15 -12.43 -22.38
CA PHE A 407 -14.01 -11.53 -22.32
C PHE A 407 -14.12 -10.39 -23.34
N THR A 408 -14.50 -10.72 -24.58
CA THR A 408 -14.72 -9.72 -25.63
C THR A 408 -15.86 -8.77 -25.24
N ALA A 409 -16.99 -9.31 -24.78
CA ALA A 409 -18.11 -8.50 -24.31
C ALA A 409 -17.75 -7.59 -23.12
N ALA A 410 -16.92 -8.05 -22.18
CA ALA A 410 -16.42 -7.22 -21.08
C ALA A 410 -15.55 -6.05 -21.60
N ARG A 411 -14.72 -6.30 -22.61
CA ARG A 411 -13.93 -5.26 -23.26
C ARG A 411 -14.80 -4.22 -23.98
N ASP A 412 -15.83 -4.67 -24.67
CA ASP A 412 -16.81 -3.79 -25.35
C ASP A 412 -17.58 -2.91 -24.36
N ARG A 413 -17.76 -3.41 -23.12
CA ARG A 413 -18.32 -2.62 -22.00
C ARG A 413 -17.29 -1.66 -21.37
N GLY A 414 -16.05 -1.61 -21.86
CA GLY A 414 -14.99 -0.72 -21.37
C GLY A 414 -14.20 -1.27 -20.17
N ASN A 415 -14.31 -2.56 -19.84
CA ASN A 415 -13.64 -3.20 -18.71
C ASN A 415 -12.29 -3.83 -19.13
N GLU A 416 -11.39 -4.11 -18.14
CA GLU A 416 -10.05 -4.68 -18.43
C GLU A 416 -10.08 -6.15 -18.89
N GLY A 417 -11.14 -6.89 -18.62
CA GLY A 417 -11.29 -8.31 -18.86
C GLY A 417 -12.24 -8.94 -17.86
N LEU A 418 -11.91 -10.13 -17.35
CA LEU A 418 -12.78 -10.88 -16.45
C LEU A 418 -12.12 -11.19 -15.11
N MET A 419 -12.94 -11.31 -14.08
CA MET A 419 -12.66 -11.96 -12.81
C MET A 419 -13.40 -13.28 -12.74
N VAL A 420 -12.68 -14.37 -12.50
CA VAL A 420 -13.25 -15.71 -12.30
C VAL A 420 -13.08 -16.09 -10.84
N LYS A 421 -14.16 -16.48 -10.18
CA LYS A 421 -14.19 -16.70 -8.73
C LYS A 421 -14.81 -18.06 -8.39
N ASN A 422 -14.16 -18.81 -7.51
CA ASN A 422 -14.73 -20.01 -6.94
C ASN A 422 -15.90 -19.66 -6.04
N LEU A 423 -17.08 -20.20 -6.34
CA LEU A 423 -18.34 -19.93 -5.63
C LEU A 423 -18.30 -20.33 -4.15
N ASP A 424 -17.49 -21.32 -3.79
CA ASP A 424 -17.38 -21.85 -2.42
C ASP A 424 -16.19 -21.26 -1.65
N SER A 425 -15.47 -20.30 -2.25
CA SER A 425 -14.32 -19.70 -1.61
C SER A 425 -14.72 -18.74 -0.48
N THR A 426 -13.98 -18.79 0.61
CA THR A 426 -14.00 -17.74 1.63
C THR A 426 -13.20 -16.52 1.15
N TYR A 427 -13.45 -15.36 1.75
CA TYR A 427 -12.60 -14.19 1.52
C TYR A 427 -11.32 -14.33 2.35
N LYS A 428 -10.15 -14.24 1.73
CA LYS A 428 -8.84 -14.46 2.37
C LYS A 428 -8.06 -13.15 2.45
N PRO A 429 -8.22 -12.36 3.52
CA PRO A 429 -7.59 -11.05 3.66
C PRO A 429 -6.07 -11.09 3.49
N GLY A 430 -5.55 -10.20 2.63
CA GLY A 430 -4.11 -10.06 2.39
C GLY A 430 -3.46 -11.20 1.61
N ARG A 431 -4.20 -12.24 1.27
CA ARG A 431 -3.64 -13.41 0.58
C ARG A 431 -3.96 -13.40 -0.90
N ARG A 432 -3.02 -13.90 -1.67
CA ARG A 432 -3.20 -14.25 -3.08
C ARG A 432 -3.36 -15.76 -3.15
N GLY A 433 -4.47 -16.20 -3.72
CA GLY A 433 -4.77 -17.62 -3.88
C GLY A 433 -5.29 -17.92 -5.29
N ARG A 434 -5.74 -19.16 -5.48
CA ARG A 434 -6.31 -19.65 -6.74
C ARG A 434 -7.83 -19.56 -6.77
N ASP A 435 -8.46 -19.13 -5.68
CA ASP A 435 -9.91 -19.01 -5.59
C ASP A 435 -10.47 -17.85 -6.45
N TRP A 436 -9.63 -16.83 -6.67
CA TRP A 436 -9.92 -15.71 -7.57
C TRP A 436 -8.86 -15.62 -8.65
N LEU A 437 -9.28 -15.66 -9.91
CA LEU A 437 -8.42 -15.52 -11.06
C LEU A 437 -8.79 -14.26 -11.84
N LYS A 438 -7.81 -13.53 -12.31
CA LYS A 438 -7.98 -12.44 -13.26
C LYS A 438 -7.56 -12.93 -14.65
N VAL A 439 -8.50 -12.82 -15.58
CA VAL A 439 -8.29 -13.18 -16.97
C VAL A 439 -7.90 -11.93 -17.73
N LYS A 440 -6.70 -11.94 -18.28
CA LYS A 440 -6.22 -10.93 -19.23
C LYS A 440 -5.76 -11.68 -20.47
N ARG A 441 -6.06 -11.19 -21.67
CA ARG A 441 -5.45 -11.76 -22.89
C ARG A 441 -3.94 -11.62 -22.80
N ALA A 442 -3.23 -12.48 -23.52
CA ALA A 442 -1.81 -12.29 -23.79
C ALA A 442 -1.64 -10.86 -24.33
N LEU A 443 -0.96 -10.03 -23.56
CA LEU A 443 -0.75 -8.64 -23.92
C LEU A 443 0.11 -8.62 -25.19
N ALA A 444 -0.19 -7.71 -26.10
CA ALA A 444 0.68 -7.47 -27.24
C ALA A 444 2.11 -7.21 -26.77
N THR A 445 3.08 -7.64 -27.55
CA THR A 445 4.48 -7.36 -27.29
C THR A 445 5.05 -6.47 -28.37
N LEU A 446 6.06 -5.70 -28.01
CA LEU A 446 6.88 -4.91 -28.93
C LEU A 446 8.35 -5.17 -28.64
N ASP A 447 9.15 -5.28 -29.67
CA ASP A 447 10.59 -5.21 -29.57
C ASP A 447 11.05 -3.75 -29.67
N VAL A 448 11.68 -3.27 -28.64
CA VAL A 448 12.06 -1.86 -28.46
C VAL A 448 13.54 -1.73 -28.09
N VAL A 449 14.15 -0.58 -28.31
CA VAL A 449 15.55 -0.33 -27.92
C VAL A 449 15.63 0.64 -26.75
N ILE A 450 16.51 0.38 -25.77
CA ILE A 450 16.78 1.30 -24.66
C ILE A 450 17.44 2.58 -25.22
N THR A 451 16.90 3.74 -24.84
CA THR A 451 17.44 5.07 -25.20
C THR A 451 17.90 5.86 -23.97
N ALA A 452 17.35 5.57 -22.79
CA ALA A 452 17.79 6.18 -21.54
C ALA A 452 17.56 5.22 -20.35
N ALA A 453 18.32 5.44 -19.28
CA ALA A 453 18.20 4.73 -18.03
C ALA A 453 18.20 5.71 -16.85
N GLU A 454 17.40 5.43 -15.82
CA GLU A 454 17.27 6.25 -14.62
C GLU A 454 17.57 5.42 -13.37
N VAL A 455 18.06 6.11 -12.32
CA VAL A 455 18.30 5.51 -11.01
C VAL A 455 16.98 5.08 -10.40
N GLY A 456 16.90 3.82 -9.99
CA GLY A 456 15.73 3.27 -9.34
C GLY A 456 15.47 3.85 -7.94
N SER A 457 14.36 3.47 -7.35
CA SER A 457 13.95 3.88 -6.00
C SER A 457 14.12 2.75 -4.97
N GLY A 458 14.19 3.09 -3.69
CA GLY A 458 14.26 2.14 -2.59
C GLY A 458 15.48 1.21 -2.69
N ARG A 459 15.27 -0.11 -2.71
CA ARG A 459 16.36 -1.11 -2.81
C ARG A 459 17.20 -0.97 -4.09
N ARG A 460 16.63 -0.40 -5.15
CA ARG A 460 17.26 -0.22 -6.45
C ARG A 460 17.94 1.14 -6.63
N SER A 461 18.06 1.94 -5.58
CA SER A 461 18.68 3.28 -5.63
C SER A 461 20.17 3.29 -6.02
N LYS A 462 20.83 2.14 -6.03
CA LYS A 462 22.21 1.97 -6.49
C LYS A 462 22.33 1.58 -7.96
N PHE A 463 21.22 1.23 -8.61
CA PHE A 463 21.16 0.72 -9.97
C PHE A 463 20.42 1.68 -10.90
N LEU A 464 20.77 1.65 -12.18
CA LEU A 464 19.94 2.19 -13.25
C LEU A 464 18.91 1.11 -13.60
N SER A 465 17.68 1.23 -13.07
CA SER A 465 16.67 0.18 -13.16
C SER A 465 15.38 0.58 -13.86
N ASP A 466 15.26 1.84 -14.26
CA ASP A 466 14.13 2.40 -14.99
C ASP A 466 14.59 2.73 -16.40
N TYR A 467 14.06 2.03 -17.41
CA TYR A 467 14.53 2.10 -18.79
C TYR A 467 13.51 2.77 -19.69
N THR A 468 13.88 3.90 -20.30
CA THR A 468 13.12 4.53 -21.39
C THR A 468 13.51 3.86 -22.70
N PHE A 469 12.53 3.54 -23.54
CA PHE A 469 12.73 2.80 -24.77
C PHE A 469 11.95 3.39 -25.95
N ALA A 470 12.40 3.06 -27.13
CA ALA A 470 11.93 3.59 -28.41
C ALA A 470 11.68 2.49 -29.43
N VAL A 471 10.85 2.82 -30.41
CA VAL A 471 10.68 2.11 -31.67
C VAL A 471 11.25 2.95 -32.82
N ARG A 472 11.45 2.35 -34.02
CA ARG A 472 11.80 3.11 -35.22
C ARG A 472 10.61 3.87 -35.78
N THR A 473 10.88 4.95 -36.49
CA THR A 473 9.85 5.72 -37.22
C THR A 473 9.22 4.87 -38.32
N SER A 474 10.03 4.13 -39.10
CA SER A 474 9.56 3.19 -40.13
C SER A 474 10.64 2.14 -40.41
N GLU A 475 10.36 1.19 -41.30
CA GLU A 475 11.35 0.20 -41.75
C GLU A 475 12.55 0.84 -42.49
N THR A 476 12.33 1.97 -43.11
CA THR A 476 13.35 2.71 -43.88
C THR A 476 13.93 3.91 -43.14
N ASP A 477 13.30 4.38 -42.09
CA ASP A 477 13.75 5.50 -41.23
C ASP A 477 14.18 5.00 -39.86
N PRO A 478 15.48 4.96 -39.53
CA PRO A 478 16.01 4.47 -38.28
C PRO A 478 15.82 5.46 -37.11
N THR A 479 15.22 6.64 -37.32
CA THR A 479 14.96 7.61 -36.27
C THR A 479 14.13 6.99 -35.14
N LEU A 480 14.59 7.14 -33.91
CA LEU A 480 14.00 6.52 -32.74
C LEU A 480 12.94 7.44 -32.09
N LEU A 481 11.78 6.88 -31.84
CA LEU A 481 10.64 7.53 -31.18
C LEU A 481 10.35 6.83 -29.85
N ASN A 482 10.57 7.52 -28.75
CA ASN A 482 10.27 6.96 -27.43
C ASN A 482 8.76 6.70 -27.30
N VAL A 483 8.42 5.51 -26.78
CA VAL A 483 7.04 5.05 -26.60
C VAL A 483 6.71 4.63 -25.17
N GLY A 484 7.69 4.64 -24.26
CA GLY A 484 7.42 4.30 -22.86
C GLY A 484 8.67 4.18 -22.00
N LYS A 485 8.40 3.85 -20.73
CA LYS A 485 9.41 3.55 -19.72
C LYS A 485 8.95 2.37 -18.86
N ALA A 486 9.82 1.39 -18.62
CA ALA A 486 9.55 0.26 -17.74
C ALA A 486 10.62 0.12 -16.66
N TYR A 487 10.19 -0.36 -15.49
CA TYR A 487 11.02 -0.61 -14.29
C TYR A 487 10.80 -2.01 -13.71
N SER A 488 10.05 -2.87 -14.38
CA SER A 488 9.72 -4.21 -13.91
C SER A 488 9.90 -5.25 -14.99
N GLY A 489 10.13 -6.49 -14.57
CA GLY A 489 10.22 -7.67 -15.44
C GLY A 489 11.57 -8.34 -15.44
N LEU A 490 12.65 -7.61 -15.15
CA LEU A 490 14.00 -8.16 -15.07
C LEU A 490 14.32 -8.67 -13.67
N THR A 491 15.20 -9.67 -13.61
CA THR A 491 15.83 -10.17 -12.38
C THR A 491 16.87 -9.17 -11.85
N ASP A 492 17.24 -9.30 -10.58
CA ASP A 492 18.24 -8.42 -9.97
C ASP A 492 19.63 -8.59 -10.64
N ALA A 493 19.96 -9.78 -11.15
CA ALA A 493 21.18 -10.02 -11.92
C ALA A 493 21.18 -9.27 -13.27
N GLU A 494 20.09 -9.36 -14.03
CA GLU A 494 19.93 -8.62 -15.30
C GLU A 494 19.94 -7.11 -15.08
N ILE A 495 19.34 -6.62 -13.98
CA ILE A 495 19.38 -5.19 -13.62
C ILE A 495 20.80 -4.73 -13.32
N GLN A 496 21.61 -5.53 -12.59
CA GLN A 496 23.01 -5.22 -12.33
C GLN A 496 23.79 -5.12 -13.63
N GLU A 497 23.65 -6.11 -14.49
CA GLU A 497 24.35 -6.19 -15.78
C GLU A 497 23.99 -5.01 -16.70
N LEU A 498 22.69 -4.72 -16.85
CA LEU A 498 22.24 -3.56 -17.62
C LEU A 498 22.65 -2.23 -17.00
N SER A 499 22.65 -2.12 -15.67
CA SER A 499 23.09 -0.91 -14.98
C SER A 499 24.57 -0.60 -15.27
N ASP A 500 25.42 -1.62 -15.25
CA ASP A 500 26.85 -1.50 -15.56
C ASP A 500 27.06 -1.18 -17.04
N TRP A 501 26.31 -1.86 -17.92
CA TRP A 501 26.34 -1.56 -19.36
C TRP A 501 25.91 -0.12 -19.65
N CYS A 502 24.80 0.36 -19.09
CA CYS A 502 24.30 1.71 -19.29
C CYS A 502 25.29 2.78 -18.81
N ARG A 503 26.01 2.53 -17.71
CA ARG A 503 27.06 3.44 -17.22
C ARG A 503 28.24 3.51 -18.18
N ALA A 504 28.65 2.37 -18.74
CA ALA A 504 29.76 2.29 -19.70
C ALA A 504 29.41 2.92 -21.06
N HIS A 505 28.13 2.94 -21.44
CA HIS A 505 27.66 3.42 -22.75
C HIS A 505 26.79 4.68 -22.63
N THR A 506 27.03 5.49 -21.62
CA THR A 506 26.33 6.78 -21.39
C THR A 506 26.76 7.79 -22.46
N LEU A 507 25.79 8.36 -23.15
CA LEU A 507 25.99 9.47 -24.11
C LEU A 507 25.94 10.82 -23.39
N GLN A 508 24.98 11.02 -22.49
CA GLN A 508 24.80 12.25 -21.74
C GLN A 508 24.17 11.99 -20.39
N GLU A 509 24.60 12.74 -19.36
CA GLU A 509 24.05 12.69 -18.01
C GLU A 509 23.19 13.91 -17.71
N PHE A 510 22.08 13.67 -17.00
CA PHE A 510 21.16 14.70 -16.53
C PHE A 510 20.87 14.51 -15.05
N ALA A 511 20.35 15.55 -14.39
CA ALA A 511 19.92 15.53 -13.00
C ALA A 511 20.98 14.96 -12.05
N HIS A 512 22.24 15.41 -12.20
CA HIS A 512 23.39 14.95 -11.40
C HIS A 512 23.63 13.43 -11.52
N GLY A 513 23.51 12.87 -12.72
CA GLY A 513 23.74 11.45 -13.00
C GLY A 513 22.56 10.52 -12.67
N LYS A 514 21.42 11.07 -12.26
CA LYS A 514 20.21 10.27 -12.02
C LYS A 514 19.56 9.75 -13.30
N VAL A 515 19.68 10.48 -14.40
CA VAL A 515 19.15 10.13 -15.70
C VAL A 515 20.30 10.14 -16.70
N ARG A 516 20.40 9.12 -17.54
CA ARG A 516 21.42 8.95 -18.56
C ARG A 516 20.79 8.56 -19.87
N THR A 517 21.10 9.28 -20.95
CA THR A 517 20.89 8.75 -22.28
C THR A 517 22.01 7.79 -22.61
N VAL A 518 21.69 6.70 -23.29
CA VAL A 518 22.63 5.63 -23.59
C VAL A 518 22.65 5.31 -25.08
N GLU A 519 23.72 4.66 -25.53
CA GLU A 519 23.79 4.14 -26.89
C GLU A 519 22.61 3.18 -27.15
N PRO A 520 21.83 3.35 -28.22
CA PRO A 520 20.67 2.51 -28.51
C PRO A 520 21.12 1.16 -29.11
N LYS A 521 21.52 0.23 -28.22
CA LYS A 521 22.04 -1.10 -28.64
C LYS A 521 21.32 -2.26 -27.98
N ILE A 522 20.73 -2.05 -26.81
CA ILE A 522 20.03 -3.12 -26.06
C ILE A 522 18.58 -3.17 -26.50
N VAL A 523 18.19 -4.28 -27.09
CA VAL A 523 16.81 -4.57 -27.49
C VAL A 523 16.09 -5.31 -26.37
N LEU A 524 14.88 -4.87 -26.05
CA LEU A 524 13.98 -5.48 -25.07
C LEU A 524 12.70 -5.92 -25.76
N GLU A 525 12.20 -7.07 -25.39
CA GLU A 525 10.79 -7.42 -25.62
C GLU A 525 9.97 -6.89 -24.44
N VAL A 526 9.03 -6.01 -24.73
CA VAL A 526 8.14 -5.41 -23.72
C VAL A 526 6.69 -5.79 -24.01
N THR A 527 5.97 -6.10 -22.96
CA THR A 527 4.51 -6.24 -22.98
C THR A 527 3.88 -5.05 -22.28
N PHE A 528 2.65 -4.71 -22.61
CA PHE A 528 1.95 -3.54 -22.08
C PHE A 528 0.45 -3.78 -22.06
N ASP A 529 -0.26 -3.00 -21.27
CA ASP A 529 -1.71 -3.13 -21.12
C ASP A 529 -2.43 -2.66 -22.39
N ARG A 530 -2.10 -1.46 -22.87
CA ARG A 530 -2.62 -0.87 -24.10
C ARG A 530 -1.73 0.25 -24.61
N VAL A 531 -1.94 0.64 -25.86
CA VAL A 531 -1.38 1.86 -26.44
C VAL A 531 -2.34 3.02 -26.21
N GLN A 532 -1.85 4.16 -25.79
CA GLN A 532 -2.65 5.37 -25.59
C GLN A 532 -2.06 6.56 -26.36
N ALA A 533 -2.90 7.48 -26.82
CA ALA A 533 -2.45 8.73 -27.40
C ALA A 533 -1.67 9.56 -26.37
N SER A 534 -0.57 10.17 -26.76
CA SER A 534 0.32 10.92 -25.86
C SER A 534 0.91 12.16 -26.50
N LYS A 535 0.53 13.33 -26.01
CA LYS A 535 1.11 14.61 -26.41
C LYS A 535 2.57 14.81 -25.93
N ARG A 536 3.04 13.96 -25.00
CA ARG A 536 4.41 14.03 -24.45
C ARG A 536 5.44 13.31 -25.31
N HIS A 537 5.01 12.34 -26.11
CA HIS A 537 5.86 11.54 -26.96
C HIS A 537 5.80 12.05 -28.40
N LYS A 538 6.95 12.24 -29.04
CA LYS A 538 7.04 12.74 -30.44
C LYS A 538 6.31 11.82 -31.42
N GLY A 539 6.25 10.51 -31.13
CA GLY A 539 5.51 9.53 -31.93
C GLY A 539 3.98 9.58 -31.76
N GLY A 540 3.46 10.42 -30.84
CA GLY A 540 2.02 10.55 -30.60
C GLY A 540 1.42 9.46 -29.72
N TYR A 541 2.18 8.44 -29.32
CA TYR A 541 1.71 7.27 -28.57
C TYR A 541 2.59 6.97 -27.35
N ALA A 542 2.01 6.35 -26.34
CA ALA A 542 2.69 5.80 -25.17
C ALA A 542 2.12 4.44 -24.78
N LEU A 543 2.97 3.52 -24.32
CA LEU A 543 2.56 2.25 -23.76
C LEU A 543 2.10 2.43 -22.30
N ARG A 544 0.93 1.87 -21.96
CA ARG A 544 0.43 1.88 -20.60
C ARG A 544 0.92 0.64 -19.84
N PHE A 545 1.48 0.86 -18.65
CA PHE A 545 2.03 -0.19 -17.78
C PHE A 545 2.97 -1.17 -18.49
N PRO A 546 3.98 -0.68 -19.24
CA PRO A 546 4.90 -1.56 -19.90
C PRO A 546 5.72 -2.36 -18.88
N ARG A 547 5.99 -3.62 -19.23
CA ARG A 547 6.81 -4.54 -18.47
C ARG A 547 7.79 -5.23 -19.40
N ILE A 548 9.03 -5.35 -19.00
CA ILE A 548 10.05 -6.07 -19.76
C ILE A 548 9.80 -7.58 -19.59
N LEU A 549 9.68 -8.29 -20.68
CA LEU A 549 9.60 -9.75 -20.71
C LEU A 549 10.99 -10.37 -20.69
N ARG A 550 11.87 -9.87 -21.55
CA ARG A 550 13.26 -10.33 -21.67
C ARG A 550 14.15 -9.34 -22.42
N ILE A 551 15.44 -9.52 -22.29
CA ILE A 551 16.45 -8.88 -23.13
C ILE A 551 16.59 -9.71 -24.42
N ARG A 552 16.51 -9.07 -25.57
CA ARG A 552 16.61 -9.70 -26.90
C ARG A 552 18.04 -9.65 -27.41
N THR A 553 18.88 -10.57 -26.94
CA THR A 553 20.26 -10.72 -27.42
C THR A 553 20.35 -11.29 -28.85
N ASP A 554 19.25 -11.86 -29.32
CA ASP A 554 19.08 -12.47 -30.62
C ASP A 554 18.65 -11.47 -31.74
N LYS A 555 18.25 -10.24 -31.36
CA LYS A 555 17.64 -9.29 -32.28
C LYS A 555 18.45 -7.99 -32.40
N PRO A 556 18.87 -7.59 -33.61
CA PRO A 556 19.57 -6.32 -33.83
C PRO A 556 18.57 -5.13 -33.75
N VAL A 557 19.12 -3.92 -33.54
CA VAL A 557 18.30 -2.68 -33.40
C VAL A 557 17.57 -2.34 -34.70
N GLU A 558 18.10 -2.74 -35.83
CA GLU A 558 17.53 -2.53 -37.18
C GLU A 558 16.24 -3.33 -37.40
N GLU A 559 15.96 -4.30 -36.56
CA GLU A 559 14.78 -5.18 -36.64
C GLU A 559 13.73 -4.94 -35.55
N ILE A 560 13.89 -3.91 -34.69
CA ILE A 560 12.87 -3.56 -33.70
C ILE A 560 11.61 -3.03 -34.38
N ASP A 561 10.52 -3.04 -33.64
CA ASP A 561 9.22 -2.56 -34.11
C ASP A 561 9.24 -1.08 -34.52
N THR A 562 8.24 -0.68 -35.28
CA THR A 562 8.08 0.68 -35.79
C THR A 562 6.88 1.39 -35.12
N ILE A 563 6.80 2.71 -35.29
CA ILE A 563 5.66 3.48 -34.81
C ILE A 563 4.33 3.06 -35.50
N GLU A 564 4.42 2.49 -36.69
CA GLU A 564 3.26 1.95 -37.38
C GLU A 564 2.71 0.70 -36.69
N THR A 565 3.59 -0.20 -36.22
CA THR A 565 3.20 -1.34 -35.37
C THR A 565 2.49 -0.84 -34.10
N VAL A 566 3.03 0.20 -33.46
CA VAL A 566 2.40 0.81 -32.28
C VAL A 566 1.02 1.39 -32.62
N ARG A 567 0.87 2.05 -33.77
CA ARG A 567 -0.40 2.61 -34.24
C ARG A 567 -1.45 1.51 -34.52
N GLN A 568 -1.06 0.43 -35.17
CA GLN A 568 -1.96 -0.72 -35.43
C GLN A 568 -2.47 -1.34 -34.14
N LEU A 569 -1.64 -1.41 -33.11
CA LEU A 569 -2.04 -1.89 -31.78
C LEU A 569 -2.94 -0.88 -31.02
N ALA A 570 -2.91 0.40 -31.39
CA ALA A 570 -3.83 1.41 -30.87
C ALA A 570 -5.21 1.38 -31.54
N VAL A 571 -5.28 1.11 -32.85
CA VAL A 571 -6.54 1.11 -33.66
C VAL A 571 -7.45 -0.08 -33.36
N GLY A 572 -6.96 -1.10 -32.65
CA GLY A 572 -7.80 -2.20 -32.15
C GLY A 572 -8.70 -1.81 -30.95
N GLU A 573 -8.64 -0.58 -30.45
CA GLU A 573 -9.57 0.00 -29.47
C GLU A 573 -10.50 1.01 -30.19
N PRO A 574 -11.82 1.02 -29.91
CA PRO A 574 -12.71 2.00 -30.51
C PRO A 574 -12.26 3.41 -30.15
N GLU A 575 -12.13 4.27 -31.17
CA GLU A 575 -11.90 5.70 -30.96
C GLU A 575 -13.00 6.25 -30.05
N SER A 576 -12.60 6.72 -28.88
CA SER A 576 -13.48 7.56 -28.05
C SER A 576 -13.52 8.95 -28.72
N GLU A 577 -14.60 9.24 -29.45
CA GLU A 577 -14.96 10.60 -29.84
C GLU A 577 -15.10 11.54 -28.62
#